data_728f0b0ac78312306c8a4937333e7a84
#
_entry.id   728f0b0ac78312306c8a4937333e7a84
#
_cell.length_a   1.000
_cell.length_b   1.000
_cell.length_c   1.000
_cell.angle_alpha   90.00
_cell.angle_beta   90.00
_cell.angle_gamma   90.00
#
_symmetry.space_group_name_H-M   'P 1'
#
loop_
_entity.id
_entity.type
_entity.pdbx_description
1 polymer ?
#
loop_
_entity_poly.entity_id
_entity_poly.type
_entity_poly.pdbx_seq_one_letter_code
_entity_poly.pdbx_strand_id
1 'polypeptide(L)'
;MEHVAEWNVHIYLFEHDADTTLARAVMETPATKLTAEGTARRNPADRPVAEIGDELAVGRALVALGEQLLNAAAGDIAALR
;
A
#
# COMPACT_ATOMS: atom_id res chain seq x y z
N MET A 1 1.99 -8.47 31.93
CA MET A 1 2.22 -9.32 30.75
C MET A 1 1.83 -8.55 29.50
N GLU A 2 2.71 -8.56 28.52
CA GLU A 2 2.49 -7.87 27.29
C GLU A 2 1.70 -8.75 26.31
N HIS A 3 0.70 -8.15 25.67
CA HIS A 3 -0.06 -8.83 24.62
C HIS A 3 0.44 -8.34 23.26
N VAL A 4 0.81 -9.26 22.39
CA VAL A 4 1.29 -8.92 21.04
C VAL A 4 0.28 -9.39 20.01
N ALA A 5 -0.18 -8.47 19.17
CA ALA A 5 -0.97 -8.78 17.99
C ALA A 5 -0.13 -8.50 16.75
N GLU A 6 -0.31 -9.30 15.72
CA GLU A 6 0.45 -9.13 14.48
C GLU A 6 -0.51 -9.03 13.30
N TRP A 7 -0.30 -8.01 12.47
CA TRP A 7 -1.01 -7.86 11.21
C TRP A 7 0.01 -7.85 10.08
N ASN A 8 -0.34 -8.40 8.94
CA ASN A 8 0.56 -8.51 7.79
C ASN A 8 0.00 -7.77 6.60
N VAL A 9 0.91 -7.18 5.83
CA VAL A 9 0.59 -6.55 4.55
C VAL A 9 1.26 -7.37 3.46
N HIS A 10 0.47 -7.77 2.45
CA HIS A 10 0.99 -8.45 1.28
C HIS A 10 1.12 -7.43 0.15
N ILE A 11 2.26 -7.45 -0.52
CA ILE A 11 2.55 -6.56 -1.64
C ILE A 11 2.63 -7.39 -2.91
N TYR A 12 1.85 -6.99 -3.92
CA TYR A 12 1.92 -7.57 -5.25
C TYR A 12 2.43 -6.50 -6.21
N LEU A 13 3.45 -6.85 -6.97
CA LEU A 13 4.04 -5.94 -7.95
C LEU A 13 3.67 -6.39 -9.36
N PHE A 14 3.15 -5.46 -10.14
CA PHE A 14 2.78 -5.69 -11.52
C PHE A 14 3.65 -4.77 -12.40
N GLU A 15 4.60 -5.36 -13.08
CA GLU A 15 5.49 -4.63 -13.99
C GLU A 15 4.94 -4.76 -15.40
N HIS A 16 4.21 -3.74 -15.84
CA HIS A 16 3.55 -3.77 -17.15
C HIS A 16 4.55 -3.65 -18.29
N ASP A 17 5.57 -2.81 -18.08
CA ASP A 17 6.66 -2.60 -19.02
C ASP A 17 7.86 -2.03 -18.27
N ALA A 18 8.91 -1.62 -18.98
CA ALA A 18 10.12 -1.08 -18.36
C ALA A 18 9.89 0.24 -17.63
N ASP A 19 8.78 0.91 -17.90
CA ASP A 19 8.54 2.28 -17.43
C ASP A 19 7.43 2.41 -16.40
N THR A 20 6.58 1.40 -16.26
CA THR A 20 5.38 1.50 -15.39
C THR A 20 5.29 0.32 -14.45
N THR A 21 5.20 0.62 -13.16
CA THR A 21 5.02 -0.38 -12.11
C THR A 21 3.79 -0.04 -11.28
N LEU A 22 2.96 -1.05 -11.05
CA LEU A 22 1.82 -0.95 -10.14
C LEU A 22 2.08 -1.82 -8.93
N ALA A 23 1.90 -1.29 -7.74
CA ALA A 23 1.95 -2.07 -6.51
C ALA A 23 0.56 -2.12 -5.89
N ARG A 24 0.18 -3.29 -5.43
CA ARG A 24 -1.07 -3.48 -4.67
C ARG A 24 -0.72 -3.98 -3.29
N ALA A 25 -1.16 -3.23 -2.28
CA ALA A 25 -1.01 -3.60 -0.88
C ALA A 25 -2.33 -4.16 -0.37
N VAL A 26 -2.29 -5.34 0.22
CA VAL A 26 -3.49 -6.00 0.76
C VAL A 26 -3.25 -6.33 2.22
N MET A 27 -4.15 -5.89 3.08
CA MET A 27 -4.09 -6.20 4.50
C MET A 27 -5.45 -6.67 5.00
N GLU A 28 -5.45 -7.78 5.73
CA GLU A 28 -6.63 -8.26 6.43
C GLU A 28 -6.46 -8.02 7.92
N THR A 29 -7.45 -7.37 8.51
CA THR A 29 -7.58 -7.22 9.97
C THR A 29 -8.67 -8.17 10.46
N PRO A 30 -8.83 -8.37 11.78
CA PRO A 30 -9.95 -9.18 12.25
C PRO A 30 -11.32 -8.68 11.81
N ALA A 31 -11.43 -7.38 11.52
CA ALA A 31 -12.70 -6.75 11.18
C ALA A 31 -12.93 -6.59 9.68
N THR A 32 -11.85 -6.46 8.88
CA THR A 32 -12.01 -6.09 7.46
C THR A 32 -10.79 -6.44 6.63
N LYS A 33 -10.94 -6.28 5.32
CA LYS A 33 -9.85 -6.40 4.34
C LYS A 33 -9.71 -5.08 3.63
N LEU A 34 -8.49 -4.56 3.58
CA LEU A 34 -8.18 -3.31 2.91
C LEU A 34 -7.21 -3.54 1.76
N THR A 35 -7.45 -2.84 0.67
CA THR A 35 -6.59 -2.91 -0.52
C THR A 35 -6.31 -1.50 -0.99
N ALA A 36 -5.04 -1.23 -1.31
CA ALA A 36 -4.63 0.07 -1.83
C ALA A 36 -3.60 -0.14 -2.93
N GLU A 37 -3.50 0.83 -3.83
CA GLU A 37 -2.59 0.75 -4.95
C GLU A 37 -1.71 1.98 -5.04
N GLY A 38 -0.51 1.77 -5.58
CA GLY A 38 0.41 2.85 -5.89
C GLY A 38 1.06 2.57 -7.25
N THR A 39 1.30 3.63 -8.00
CA THR A 39 1.88 3.52 -9.34
C THR A 39 3.13 4.36 -9.40
N ALA A 40 4.14 3.85 -10.10
CA ALA A 40 5.35 4.58 -10.44
C ALA A 40 5.54 4.53 -11.94
N ARG A 41 5.88 5.68 -12.52
CA ARG A 41 6.17 5.79 -13.93
C ARG A 41 7.53 6.45 -14.10
N ARG A 42 8.43 5.77 -14.81
CA ARG A 42 9.77 6.29 -15.04
C ARG A 42 9.72 7.50 -15.99
N ASN A 43 10.45 8.54 -15.64
CA ASN A 43 10.70 9.62 -16.56
C ASN A 43 11.63 9.09 -17.67
N PRO A 44 11.28 9.26 -18.96
CA PRO A 44 12.13 8.75 -20.06
C PRO A 44 13.58 9.26 -20.03
N ALA A 45 13.82 10.39 -19.39
CA ALA A 45 15.17 10.95 -19.27
C ALA A 45 16.00 10.24 -18.21
N ASP A 46 15.37 9.48 -17.31
CA ASP A 46 16.05 8.80 -16.22
C ASP A 46 16.57 7.44 -16.65
N ARG A 47 17.65 6.99 -15.99
CA ARG A 47 18.18 5.65 -16.20
C ARG A 47 17.13 4.62 -15.75
N PRO A 48 16.91 3.54 -16.52
CA PRO A 48 15.94 2.51 -16.12
C PRO A 48 16.51 1.62 -15.02
N VAL A 49 16.09 1.86 -13.78
CA VAL A 49 16.42 1.03 -12.63
C VAL A 49 15.11 0.51 -12.04
N ALA A 50 14.81 -0.76 -12.28
CA ALA A 50 13.55 -1.37 -11.89
C ALA A 50 13.27 -1.25 -10.39
N GLU A 51 14.30 -1.41 -9.55
CA GLU A 51 14.15 -1.33 -8.10
C GLU A 51 13.61 0.02 -7.63
N ILE A 52 14.00 1.10 -8.29
CA ILE A 52 13.50 2.44 -7.94
C ILE A 52 12.00 2.53 -8.21
N GLY A 53 11.54 2.01 -9.35
CA GLY A 53 10.12 1.98 -9.68
C GLY A 53 9.33 1.15 -8.68
N ASP A 54 9.86 -0.01 -8.30
CA ASP A 54 9.23 -0.88 -7.32
C ASP A 54 9.10 -0.19 -5.95
N GLU A 55 10.18 0.45 -5.48
CA GLU A 55 10.17 1.14 -4.20
C GLU A 55 9.17 2.29 -4.18
N LEU A 56 9.10 3.08 -5.24
CA LEU A 56 8.16 4.19 -5.34
C LEU A 56 6.71 3.68 -5.36
N ALA A 57 6.42 2.66 -6.16
CA ALA A 57 5.07 2.11 -6.27
C ALA A 57 4.63 1.51 -4.93
N VAL A 58 5.49 0.74 -4.29
CA VAL A 58 5.19 0.13 -2.98
C VAL A 58 4.99 1.21 -1.92
N GLY A 59 5.87 2.21 -1.88
CA GLY A 59 5.73 3.31 -0.92
C GLY A 59 4.41 4.04 -1.07
N ARG A 60 4.01 4.33 -2.31
CA ARG A 60 2.73 4.99 -2.59
C ARG A 60 1.53 4.13 -2.20
N ALA A 61 1.61 2.82 -2.45
CA ALA A 61 0.57 1.89 -2.04
C ALA A 61 0.43 1.83 -0.52
N LEU A 62 1.56 1.82 0.20
CA LEU A 62 1.54 1.79 1.67
C LEU A 62 0.98 3.08 2.27
N VAL A 63 1.30 4.23 1.68
CA VAL A 63 0.73 5.51 2.11
C VAL A 63 -0.79 5.49 1.93
N ALA A 64 -1.26 5.05 0.77
CA ALA A 64 -2.69 4.95 0.50
C ALA A 64 -3.39 3.97 1.45
N LEU A 65 -2.75 2.85 1.76
CA LEU A 65 -3.28 1.88 2.72
C LEU A 65 -3.39 2.49 4.11
N GLY A 66 -2.36 3.23 4.53
CA GLY A 66 -2.37 3.92 5.82
C GLY A 66 -3.51 4.92 5.92
N GLU A 67 -3.77 5.66 4.85
CA GLU A 67 -4.89 6.60 4.80
C GLU A 67 -6.23 5.89 4.95
N GLN A 68 -6.40 4.72 4.31
CA GLN A 68 -7.62 3.93 4.44
C GLN A 68 -7.82 3.44 5.87
N LEU A 69 -6.75 3.03 6.54
CA LEU A 69 -6.82 2.62 7.94
C LEU A 69 -7.26 3.78 8.85
N LEU A 70 -6.70 4.95 8.62
CA LEU A 70 -7.07 6.14 9.39
C LEU A 70 -8.53 6.52 9.16
N ASN A 71 -9.01 6.40 7.93
CA ASN A 71 -10.41 6.68 7.60
C ASN A 71 -11.35 5.63 8.23
N ALA A 72 -10.95 4.37 8.22
CA ALA A 72 -11.73 3.31 8.87
C ALA A 72 -11.83 3.56 10.38
N ALA A 73 -10.73 3.92 11.02
CA ALA A 73 -10.72 4.25 12.43
C ALA A 73 -11.63 5.44 12.75
N ALA A 74 -11.58 6.48 11.91
CA ALA A 74 -12.42 7.66 12.10
C ALA A 74 -13.91 7.29 11.97
N GLY A 75 -14.28 6.45 11.02
CA GLY A 75 -15.63 5.95 10.85
C GLY A 75 -16.09 5.13 12.07
N ASP A 76 -15.22 4.26 12.55
CA ASP A 76 -15.52 3.43 13.72
C ASP A 76 -15.70 4.28 14.98
N ILE A 77 -14.87 5.30 15.16
CA ILE A 77 -15.00 6.24 16.29
C ILE A 77 -16.32 6.99 16.19
N ALA A 78 -16.69 7.47 15.01
CA ALA A 78 -17.94 8.18 14.80
C ALA A 78 -19.16 7.29 15.12
N ALA A 79 -19.08 6.00 14.81
CA ALA A 79 -20.16 5.05 15.06
C ALA A 79 -20.37 4.77 16.57
N LEU A 80 -19.37 5.06 17.40
CA LEU A 80 -19.45 4.87 18.85
C LEU A 80 -20.13 6.05 19.57
N ARG A 81 -20.37 7.15 18.91
CA ARG A 81 -20.90 8.38 19.52
C ARG A 81 -22.41 8.51 19.36
#